data_257f47a7b1d4bb8ddf67f33e1bace656
#
_entry.id   257f47a7b1d4bb8ddf67f33e1bace656
#
_cell.length_a   1.000
_cell.length_b   1.000
_cell.length_c   1.000
_cell.angle_alpha   90.00
_cell.angle_beta   90.00
_cell.angle_gamma   90.00
#
_symmetry.space_group_name_H-M   'P 1'
#
loop_
_entity.id
_entity.type
_entity.pdbx_description
1 polymer ?
#
loop_
_entity_poly.entity_id
_entity_poly.type
_entity_poly.pdbx_seq_one_letter_code
_entity_poly.pdbx_strand_id
1 'polypeptide(L)'
;VREIIRKASGETLDLKAYEADMRHLIDTYIEADASRPISPFDNMSLLDLIVKSGIANAINSQLGGLKGNKDAVAETIENNVRSKIIREHLTDPAFYEKMSALLDEIIAARKAKSIEYEAYLSQIAALAAKVHAGQAEDTPKTLNTPGRRALYNNLNQNEALAIEIDEVVKTTRPDGWRGVQAREQVIKAALYGVLQDEAEVERIFLIIKQQPEY
;
A
#
# COMPACT_ATOMS: atom_id res chain seq x y z
N VAL A 1 7.82 -25.96 -29.41
CA VAL A 1 8.43 -26.35 -30.72
C VAL A 1 9.87 -25.86 -30.83
N ARG A 2 10.18 -24.55 -30.63
CA ARG A 2 11.56 -24.00 -30.70
C ARG A 2 12.54 -24.66 -29.71
N GLU A 3 12.11 -24.96 -28.52
CA GLU A 3 12.92 -25.57 -27.47
C GLU A 3 13.23 -27.06 -27.75
N ILE A 4 12.29 -27.75 -28.38
CA ILE A 4 12.46 -29.15 -28.82
C ILE A 4 13.44 -29.21 -29.99
N ILE A 5 13.34 -28.30 -30.96
CA ILE A 5 14.28 -28.23 -32.11
C ILE A 5 15.69 -27.91 -31.64
N ARG A 6 15.84 -26.97 -30.66
CA ARG A 6 17.14 -26.61 -30.06
C ARG A 6 17.78 -27.78 -29.29
N LYS A 7 16.97 -28.56 -28.55
CA LYS A 7 17.46 -29.79 -27.89
C LYS A 7 17.83 -30.91 -28.85
N ALA A 8 17.12 -31.02 -30.00
CA ALA A 8 17.37 -32.04 -30.99
C ALA A 8 18.56 -31.74 -31.93
N SER A 9 18.88 -30.45 -32.16
CA SER A 9 20.01 -30.01 -32.98
C SER A 9 21.35 -30.08 -32.29
N GLY A 10 21.38 -30.24 -30.96
CA GLY A 10 22.64 -30.23 -30.19
C GLY A 10 23.34 -28.88 -30.12
N GLU A 11 22.76 -27.82 -30.69
CA GLU A 11 23.29 -26.45 -30.62
C GLU A 11 22.90 -25.79 -29.29
N THR A 12 23.69 -26.09 -28.27
CA THR A 12 23.78 -25.23 -27.09
C THR A 12 24.80 -24.15 -27.39
N LEU A 13 24.35 -22.91 -27.61
CA LEU A 13 25.26 -21.77 -27.65
C LEU A 13 25.95 -21.69 -26.28
N ASP A 14 27.20 -22.11 -26.20
CA ASP A 14 27.99 -21.94 -25.00
C ASP A 14 28.44 -20.47 -24.91
N LEU A 15 27.65 -19.67 -24.19
CA LEU A 15 27.94 -18.25 -23.99
C LEU A 15 29.19 -18.03 -23.11
N LYS A 16 29.71 -19.06 -22.42
CA LYS A 16 30.87 -18.94 -21.57
C LYS A 16 32.12 -18.55 -22.37
N ALA A 17 32.23 -19.00 -23.62
CA ALA A 17 33.34 -18.64 -24.50
C ALA A 17 33.40 -17.13 -24.80
N TYR A 18 32.28 -16.44 -24.72
CA TYR A 18 32.13 -14.99 -25.01
C TYR A 18 31.97 -14.14 -23.76
N GLU A 19 31.96 -14.73 -22.56
CA GLU A 19 31.72 -14.01 -21.31
C GLU A 19 32.75 -12.91 -21.04
N ALA A 20 34.04 -13.21 -21.34
CA ALA A 20 35.12 -12.24 -21.16
C ALA A 20 35.02 -11.06 -22.11
N ASP A 21 34.70 -11.32 -23.37
CA ASP A 21 34.54 -10.30 -24.41
C ASP A 21 33.28 -9.45 -24.16
N MET A 22 32.18 -10.08 -23.77
CA MET A 22 30.95 -9.36 -23.39
C MET A 22 31.16 -8.48 -22.16
N ARG A 23 31.87 -8.98 -21.13
CA ARG A 23 32.22 -8.20 -19.95
C ARG A 23 33.09 -6.99 -20.31
N HIS A 24 34.09 -7.20 -21.14
CA HIS A 24 34.95 -6.13 -21.62
C HIS A 24 34.19 -5.06 -22.43
N LEU A 25 33.23 -5.47 -23.27
CA LEU A 25 32.36 -4.53 -23.99
C LEU A 25 31.46 -3.75 -23.04
N ILE A 26 30.87 -4.41 -22.05
CA ILE A 26 30.05 -3.75 -21.02
C ILE A 26 30.89 -2.74 -20.24
N ASP A 27 32.06 -3.13 -19.77
CA ASP A 27 32.94 -2.26 -18.96
C ASP A 27 33.52 -1.08 -19.78
N THR A 28 33.67 -1.27 -21.10
CA THR A 28 34.25 -0.24 -21.99
C THR A 28 33.23 0.75 -22.54
N TYR A 29 32.00 0.30 -22.81
CA TYR A 29 30.99 1.08 -23.53
C TYR A 29 29.75 1.42 -22.70
N ILE A 30 29.59 0.84 -21.52
CA ILE A 30 28.52 1.23 -20.59
C ILE A 30 29.15 2.00 -19.44
N GLU A 31 29.23 3.31 -19.59
CA GLU A 31 29.48 4.23 -18.48
C GLU A 31 28.14 4.51 -17.78
N ALA A 32 28.01 4.08 -16.53
CA ALA A 32 26.95 4.55 -15.67
C ALA A 32 27.40 5.89 -15.09
N ASP A 33 26.73 6.97 -15.43
CA ASP A 33 26.88 8.23 -14.73
C ASP A 33 26.64 8.03 -13.23
N ALA A 34 27.46 8.63 -12.40
CA ALA A 34 27.25 8.61 -10.96
C ALA A 34 25.82 9.10 -10.67
N SER A 35 25.04 8.28 -9.98
CA SER A 35 23.67 8.65 -9.59
C SER A 35 23.76 9.91 -8.74
N ARG A 36 23.21 11.00 -9.22
CA ARG A 36 23.05 12.25 -8.47
C ARG A 36 21.59 12.47 -8.15
N PRO A 37 21.25 12.95 -6.96
CA PRO A 37 19.89 13.33 -6.65
C PRO A 37 19.42 14.40 -7.66
N ILE A 38 18.40 14.05 -8.45
CA ILE A 38 17.83 14.98 -9.45
C ILE A 38 16.85 15.94 -8.75
N SER A 39 16.37 15.56 -7.56
CA SER A 39 15.41 16.33 -6.76
C SER A 39 15.70 16.14 -5.27
N PRO A 40 15.50 17.17 -4.42
CA PRO A 40 15.55 17.03 -2.97
C PRO A 40 14.50 16.07 -2.42
N PHE A 41 13.61 15.55 -3.28
CA PHE A 41 12.51 14.65 -2.94
C PHE A 41 12.71 13.22 -3.46
N ASP A 42 13.90 12.85 -3.96
CA ASP A 42 14.17 11.52 -4.55
C ASP A 42 13.90 10.33 -3.62
N ASN A 43 13.98 10.55 -2.30
CA ASN A 43 13.72 9.52 -1.29
C ASN A 43 12.29 9.53 -0.76
N MET A 44 11.41 10.40 -1.29
CA MET A 44 10.01 10.49 -0.85
C MET A 44 9.09 9.78 -1.85
N SER A 45 8.12 9.02 -1.33
CA SER A 45 7.09 8.46 -2.21
C SER A 45 6.26 9.58 -2.86
N LEU A 46 5.71 9.31 -4.05
CA LEU A 46 4.83 10.27 -4.73
C LEU A 46 3.66 10.70 -3.83
N LEU A 47 3.10 9.78 -3.04
CA LEU A 47 2.04 10.08 -2.08
C LEU A 47 2.49 11.01 -0.95
N ASP A 48 3.68 10.77 -0.38
CA ASP A 48 4.27 11.65 0.64
C ASP A 48 4.44 13.07 0.10
N LEU A 49 4.86 13.18 -1.15
CA LEU A 49 5.07 14.46 -1.81
C LEU A 49 3.75 15.18 -2.09
N ILE A 50 2.72 14.45 -2.54
CA ILE A 50 1.37 15.02 -2.73
C ILE A 50 0.85 15.59 -1.42
N VAL A 51 1.02 14.88 -0.32
CA VAL A 51 0.53 15.30 1.01
C VAL A 51 1.33 16.48 1.56
N LYS A 52 2.67 16.48 1.43
CA LYS A 52 3.54 17.50 2.03
C LYS A 52 3.64 18.78 1.24
N SER A 53 3.67 18.69 -0.09
CA SER A 53 3.91 19.83 -0.97
C SER A 53 2.80 20.15 -1.96
N GLY A 54 1.73 19.33 -1.95
CA GLY A 54 0.61 19.44 -2.87
C GLY A 54 0.84 18.74 -4.21
N ILE A 55 -0.27 18.41 -4.88
CA ILE A 55 -0.26 17.59 -6.10
C ILE A 55 0.47 18.29 -7.27
N ALA A 56 0.36 19.61 -7.40
CA ALA A 56 1.03 20.37 -8.46
C ALA A 56 2.56 20.29 -8.34
N ASN A 57 3.09 20.42 -7.13
CA ASN A 57 4.53 20.28 -6.85
C ASN A 57 5.01 18.84 -7.04
N ALA A 58 4.21 17.86 -6.64
CA ALA A 58 4.49 16.45 -6.83
C ALA A 58 4.60 16.08 -8.33
N ILE A 59 3.66 16.57 -9.15
CA ILE A 59 3.70 16.41 -10.61
C ILE A 59 4.95 17.08 -11.19
N ASN A 60 5.25 18.29 -10.76
CA ASN A 60 6.38 19.04 -11.28
C ASN A 60 7.73 18.40 -10.96
N SER A 61 7.89 17.83 -9.77
CA SER A 61 9.17 17.28 -9.30
C SER A 61 9.40 15.83 -9.73
N GLN A 62 8.40 14.96 -9.59
CA GLN A 62 8.56 13.52 -9.90
C GLN A 62 8.01 13.12 -11.26
N LEU A 63 7.00 13.82 -11.78
CA LEU A 63 6.35 13.48 -13.05
C LEU A 63 6.66 14.54 -14.14
N GLY A 64 7.70 15.32 -13.95
CA GLY A 64 8.09 16.40 -14.89
C GLY A 64 8.27 15.95 -16.34
N GLY A 65 8.79 14.73 -16.54
CA GLY A 65 8.93 14.13 -17.87
C GLY A 65 7.60 13.75 -18.55
N LEU A 66 6.50 13.64 -17.78
CA LEU A 66 5.16 13.28 -18.28
C LEU A 66 4.22 14.47 -18.42
N LYS A 67 4.67 15.71 -18.13
CA LYS A 67 3.81 16.91 -18.10
C LYS A 67 2.96 17.14 -19.35
N GLY A 68 3.45 16.71 -20.52
CA GLY A 68 2.72 16.83 -21.79
C GLY A 68 1.56 15.83 -21.95
N ASN A 69 1.48 14.80 -21.09
CA ASN A 69 0.47 13.75 -21.16
C ASN A 69 -0.31 13.66 -19.85
N LYS A 70 -1.44 14.35 -19.78
CA LYS A 70 -2.33 14.36 -18.60
C LYS A 70 -2.81 12.97 -18.18
N ASP A 71 -3.04 12.08 -19.14
CA ASP A 71 -3.49 10.71 -18.87
C ASP A 71 -2.37 9.88 -18.22
N ALA A 72 -1.13 9.98 -18.71
CA ALA A 72 0.01 9.28 -18.12
C ALA A 72 0.31 9.77 -16.68
N VAL A 73 0.17 11.08 -16.43
CA VAL A 73 0.28 11.64 -15.07
C VAL A 73 -0.81 11.08 -14.16
N ALA A 74 -2.05 11.08 -14.63
CA ALA A 74 -3.19 10.56 -13.87
C ALA A 74 -3.01 9.08 -13.54
N GLU A 75 -2.69 8.23 -14.51
CA GLU A 75 -2.46 6.80 -14.31
C GLU A 75 -1.32 6.51 -13.34
N THR A 76 -0.25 7.33 -13.39
CA THR A 76 0.86 7.17 -12.44
C THR A 76 0.42 7.46 -11.01
N ILE A 77 -0.36 8.51 -10.78
CA ILE A 77 -0.90 8.86 -9.46
C ILE A 77 -1.88 7.77 -8.98
N GLU A 78 -2.82 7.35 -9.83
CA GLU A 78 -3.80 6.29 -9.55
C GLU A 78 -3.12 4.99 -9.14
N ASN A 79 -2.08 4.57 -9.87
CA ASN A 79 -1.31 3.36 -9.56
C ASN A 79 -0.57 3.46 -8.23
N ASN A 80 -0.03 4.63 -7.88
CA ASN A 80 0.63 4.84 -6.58
C ASN A 80 -0.37 4.77 -5.41
N VAL A 81 -1.54 5.40 -5.54
CA VAL A 81 -2.62 5.31 -4.56
C VAL A 81 -3.08 3.86 -4.40
N ARG A 82 -3.35 3.17 -5.51
CA ARG A 82 -3.76 1.76 -5.52
C ARG A 82 -2.72 0.84 -4.87
N SER A 83 -1.45 1.03 -5.16
CA SER A 83 -0.35 0.26 -4.57
C SER A 83 -0.29 0.41 -3.05
N LYS A 84 -0.53 1.62 -2.53
CA LYS A 84 -0.60 1.86 -1.08
C LYS A 84 -1.82 1.18 -0.47
N ILE A 85 -3.00 1.28 -1.09
CA ILE A 85 -4.23 0.61 -0.66
C ILE A 85 -4.01 -0.90 -0.57
N ILE A 86 -3.47 -1.53 -1.61
CA ILE A 86 -3.23 -2.98 -1.64
C ILE A 86 -2.25 -3.40 -0.53
N ARG A 87 -1.17 -2.67 -0.36
CA ARG A 87 -0.13 -2.98 0.63
C ARG A 87 -0.64 -2.92 2.06
N GLU A 88 -1.47 -1.94 2.37
CA GLU A 88 -1.97 -1.70 3.72
C GLU A 88 -3.33 -2.37 3.98
N HIS A 89 -3.94 -2.99 2.97
CA HIS A 89 -5.30 -3.56 3.07
C HIS A 89 -5.49 -4.47 4.28
N LEU A 90 -4.51 -5.33 4.58
CA LEU A 90 -4.62 -6.28 5.68
C LEU A 90 -4.58 -5.62 7.07
N THR A 91 -4.10 -4.38 7.17
CA THR A 91 -4.05 -3.65 8.44
C THR A 91 -5.43 -3.07 8.82
N ASP A 92 -6.23 -2.68 7.82
CA ASP A 92 -7.59 -2.14 8.01
C ASP A 92 -8.46 -2.42 6.77
N PRO A 93 -8.96 -3.66 6.60
CA PRO A 93 -9.71 -4.04 5.40
C PRO A 93 -10.88 -3.12 5.08
N ALA A 94 -11.71 -2.80 6.08
CA ALA A 94 -12.92 -1.97 5.87
C ALA A 94 -12.58 -0.56 5.39
N PHE A 95 -11.53 0.05 5.93
CA PHE A 95 -11.08 1.37 5.48
C PHE A 95 -10.53 1.32 4.05
N TYR A 96 -9.62 0.37 3.76
CA TYR A 96 -8.97 0.31 2.45
C TYR A 96 -9.88 -0.19 1.34
N GLU A 97 -10.89 -1.02 1.63
CA GLU A 97 -11.97 -1.35 0.68
C GLU A 97 -12.77 -0.12 0.29
N LYS A 98 -13.15 0.72 1.28
CA LYS A 98 -13.83 2.00 1.01
C LYS A 98 -12.94 2.95 0.18
N MET A 99 -11.65 3.04 0.48
CA MET A 99 -10.70 3.86 -0.31
C MET A 99 -10.54 3.33 -1.73
N SER A 100 -10.54 2.00 -1.93
CA SER A 100 -10.48 1.38 -3.26
C SER A 100 -11.72 1.72 -4.09
N ALA A 101 -12.92 1.62 -3.51
CA ALA A 101 -14.16 1.98 -4.20
C ALA A 101 -14.17 3.46 -4.61
N LEU A 102 -13.76 4.37 -3.73
CA LEU A 102 -13.64 5.80 -4.04
C LEU A 102 -12.61 6.07 -5.15
N LEU A 103 -11.48 5.35 -5.16
CA LEU A 103 -10.49 5.45 -6.23
C LEU A 103 -11.08 5.02 -7.57
N ASP A 104 -11.82 3.91 -7.60
CA ASP A 104 -12.45 3.41 -8.81
C ASP A 104 -13.53 4.37 -9.36
N GLU A 105 -14.30 5.03 -8.47
CA GLU A 105 -15.25 6.08 -8.85
C GLU A 105 -14.54 7.29 -9.48
N ILE A 106 -13.46 7.78 -8.90
CA ILE A 106 -12.68 8.91 -9.42
C ILE A 106 -12.09 8.55 -10.80
N ILE A 107 -11.53 7.33 -10.95
CA ILE A 107 -10.99 6.83 -12.22
C ILE A 107 -12.10 6.74 -13.28
N ALA A 108 -13.26 6.20 -12.93
CA ALA A 108 -14.39 6.07 -13.84
C ALA A 108 -14.89 7.46 -14.31
N ALA A 109 -15.01 8.41 -13.39
CA ALA A 109 -15.42 9.78 -13.71
C ALA A 109 -14.43 10.49 -14.65
N ARG A 110 -13.11 10.31 -14.42
CA ARG A 110 -12.06 10.83 -15.32
C ARG A 110 -12.15 10.22 -16.71
N LYS A 111 -12.21 8.87 -16.79
CA LYS A 111 -12.28 8.15 -18.08
C LYS A 111 -13.54 8.47 -18.88
N ALA A 112 -14.67 8.67 -18.21
CA ALA A 112 -15.92 9.10 -18.82
C ALA A 112 -15.92 10.58 -19.22
N LYS A 113 -14.84 11.34 -18.88
CA LYS A 113 -14.76 12.81 -19.07
C LYS A 113 -15.93 13.55 -18.43
N SER A 114 -16.46 13.03 -17.32
CA SER A 114 -17.58 13.63 -16.57
C SER A 114 -17.11 14.67 -15.55
N ILE A 115 -15.79 14.77 -15.32
CA ILE A 115 -15.17 15.78 -14.46
C ILE A 115 -14.01 16.46 -15.18
N GLU A 116 -13.82 17.75 -14.89
CA GLU A 116 -12.70 18.52 -15.38
C GLU A 116 -11.38 18.05 -14.73
N TYR A 117 -10.27 18.18 -15.45
CA TYR A 117 -8.97 17.69 -14.98
C TYR A 117 -8.52 18.29 -13.64
N GLU A 118 -8.80 19.57 -13.40
CA GLU A 118 -8.50 20.23 -12.11
C GLU A 118 -9.33 19.65 -10.96
N ALA A 119 -10.61 19.35 -11.20
CA ALA A 119 -11.48 18.72 -10.22
C ALA A 119 -11.02 17.28 -9.93
N TYR A 120 -10.57 16.53 -10.95
CA TYR A 120 -9.96 15.22 -10.78
C TYR A 120 -8.70 15.31 -9.90
N LEU A 121 -7.78 16.25 -10.17
CA LEU A 121 -6.57 16.42 -9.38
C LEU A 121 -6.88 16.74 -7.91
N SER A 122 -7.91 17.54 -7.65
CA SER A 122 -8.35 17.85 -6.30
C SER A 122 -8.90 16.61 -5.57
N GLN A 123 -9.75 15.82 -6.24
CA GLN A 123 -10.33 14.61 -5.66
C GLN A 123 -9.28 13.53 -5.37
N ILE A 124 -8.37 13.28 -6.33
CA ILE A 124 -7.31 12.27 -6.14
C ILE A 124 -6.30 12.70 -5.07
N ALA A 125 -6.01 13.99 -4.92
CA ALA A 125 -5.16 14.52 -3.86
C ALA A 125 -5.81 14.34 -2.47
N ALA A 126 -7.10 14.62 -2.34
CA ALA A 126 -7.85 14.41 -1.11
C ALA A 126 -7.90 12.91 -0.73
N LEU A 127 -8.12 12.02 -1.72
CA LEU A 127 -8.06 10.58 -1.50
C LEU A 127 -6.65 10.12 -1.08
N ALA A 128 -5.62 10.60 -1.75
CA ALA A 128 -4.22 10.30 -1.44
C ALA A 128 -3.86 10.70 0.01
N ALA A 129 -4.36 11.85 0.47
CA ALA A 129 -4.17 12.30 1.85
C ALA A 129 -4.83 11.36 2.87
N LYS A 130 -6.07 10.90 2.62
CA LYS A 130 -6.77 9.93 3.48
C LYS A 130 -6.04 8.58 3.52
N VAL A 131 -5.66 8.06 2.36
CA VAL A 131 -4.89 6.81 2.22
C VAL A 131 -3.53 6.90 2.89
N HIS A 132 -2.85 8.05 2.80
CA HIS A 132 -1.57 8.28 3.46
C HIS A 132 -1.72 8.32 4.99
N ALA A 133 -2.73 9.03 5.49
CA ALA A 133 -3.01 9.15 6.92
C ALA A 133 -3.53 7.84 7.54
N GLY A 134 -4.09 6.91 6.75
CA GLY A 134 -4.73 5.69 7.23
C GLY A 134 -5.95 6.00 8.12
N GLN A 135 -6.65 7.11 7.88
CA GLN A 135 -7.84 7.51 8.63
C GLN A 135 -8.76 8.41 7.81
N ALA A 136 -10.04 8.36 8.11
CA ALA A 136 -11.05 9.29 7.59
C ALA A 136 -11.12 10.56 8.46
N GLU A 137 -11.68 11.62 7.91
CA GLU A 137 -11.78 12.92 8.60
C GLU A 137 -12.74 12.88 9.81
N ASP A 138 -13.73 11.99 9.77
CA ASP A 138 -14.77 11.79 10.77
C ASP A 138 -14.39 10.78 11.86
N THR A 139 -13.14 10.30 11.87
CA THR A 139 -12.65 9.34 12.88
C THR A 139 -12.61 9.98 14.26
N PRO A 140 -13.23 9.38 15.32
CA PRO A 140 -13.21 9.91 16.67
C PRO A 140 -11.77 10.12 17.19
N LYS A 141 -11.54 11.25 17.86
CA LYS A 141 -10.20 11.61 18.40
C LYS A 141 -9.70 10.68 19.50
N THR A 142 -10.60 9.97 20.16
CA THR A 142 -10.30 8.93 21.15
C THR A 142 -9.58 7.73 20.55
N LEU A 143 -9.77 7.49 19.23
CA LEU A 143 -9.12 6.44 18.47
C LEU A 143 -7.75 6.92 17.95
N ASN A 144 -6.86 7.21 18.87
CA ASN A 144 -5.57 7.86 18.60
C ASN A 144 -4.49 6.93 18.04
N THR A 145 -4.73 5.62 17.97
CA THR A 145 -3.78 4.62 17.43
C THR A 145 -4.31 3.95 16.16
N PRO A 146 -3.42 3.47 15.27
CA PRO A 146 -3.84 2.73 14.07
C PRO A 146 -4.72 1.52 14.39
N GLY A 147 -4.37 0.73 15.42
CA GLY A 147 -5.14 -0.45 15.80
C GLY A 147 -6.53 -0.12 16.29
N ARG A 148 -6.71 0.92 17.11
CA ARG A 148 -8.04 1.38 17.53
C ARG A 148 -8.91 1.82 16.34
N ARG A 149 -8.32 2.53 15.38
CA ARG A 149 -9.02 2.94 14.15
C ARG A 149 -9.42 1.75 13.29
N ALA A 150 -8.50 0.80 13.11
CA ALA A 150 -8.78 -0.42 12.37
C ALA A 150 -9.90 -1.24 13.03
N LEU A 151 -9.86 -1.40 14.35
CA LEU A 151 -10.94 -2.05 15.10
C LEU A 151 -12.28 -1.33 14.89
N TYR A 152 -12.31 -0.02 15.06
CA TYR A 152 -13.50 0.80 14.85
C TYR A 152 -14.10 0.63 13.45
N ASN A 153 -13.28 0.76 12.41
CA ASN A 153 -13.72 0.62 11.03
C ASN A 153 -14.30 -0.77 10.73
N ASN A 154 -13.73 -1.81 11.33
CA ASN A 154 -14.11 -3.20 11.11
C ASN A 154 -15.20 -3.71 12.08
N LEU A 155 -15.58 -2.93 13.08
CA LEU A 155 -16.64 -3.24 14.05
C LEU A 155 -17.88 -2.33 13.87
N ASN A 156 -18.23 -2.05 12.63
CA ASN A 156 -19.40 -1.22 12.27
C ASN A 156 -19.39 0.16 12.96
N GLN A 157 -18.22 0.77 13.10
CA GLN A 157 -18.02 2.07 13.76
C GLN A 157 -18.46 2.10 15.23
N ASN A 158 -18.35 0.97 15.92
CA ASN A 158 -18.62 0.89 17.35
C ASN A 158 -17.36 1.28 18.15
N GLU A 159 -17.31 2.52 18.61
CA GLU A 159 -16.17 3.10 19.34
C GLU A 159 -15.92 2.40 20.68
N ALA A 160 -16.97 2.14 21.45
CA ALA A 160 -16.87 1.50 22.75
C ALA A 160 -16.27 0.09 22.64
N LEU A 161 -16.77 -0.70 21.68
CA LEU A 161 -16.28 -2.05 21.42
C LEU A 161 -14.84 -2.06 20.89
N ALA A 162 -14.47 -1.10 20.05
CA ALA A 162 -13.11 -0.97 19.55
C ALA A 162 -12.10 -0.67 20.69
N ILE A 163 -12.46 0.19 21.64
CA ILE A 163 -11.64 0.50 22.82
C ILE A 163 -11.56 -0.71 23.75
N GLU A 164 -12.67 -1.39 24.02
CA GLU A 164 -12.72 -2.58 24.86
C GLU A 164 -11.81 -3.70 24.31
N ILE A 165 -11.88 -3.98 23.02
CA ILE A 165 -11.01 -4.97 22.37
C ILE A 165 -9.55 -4.56 22.42
N ASP A 166 -9.22 -3.30 22.18
CA ASP A 166 -7.85 -2.78 22.29
C ASP A 166 -7.28 -3.03 23.70
N GLU A 167 -8.05 -2.75 24.73
CA GLU A 167 -7.66 -2.95 26.13
C GLU A 167 -7.51 -4.43 26.47
N VAL A 168 -8.46 -5.27 26.06
CA VAL A 168 -8.42 -6.71 26.28
C VAL A 168 -7.18 -7.31 25.61
N VAL A 169 -6.87 -6.95 24.38
CA VAL A 169 -5.68 -7.44 23.68
C VAL A 169 -4.40 -6.99 24.39
N LYS A 170 -4.28 -5.72 24.76
CA LYS A 170 -3.10 -5.16 25.43
C LYS A 170 -2.82 -5.80 26.79
N THR A 171 -3.87 -6.18 27.51
CA THR A 171 -3.75 -6.77 28.85
C THR A 171 -3.51 -8.28 28.83
N THR A 172 -3.98 -8.97 27.78
CA THR A 172 -3.94 -10.45 27.73
C THR A 172 -2.86 -11.02 26.83
N ARG A 173 -2.34 -10.24 25.86
CA ARG A 173 -1.35 -10.73 24.92
C ARG A 173 -0.05 -11.16 25.60
N PRO A 174 0.45 -12.39 25.37
CA PRO A 174 1.76 -12.81 25.85
C PRO A 174 2.88 -12.19 24.99
N ASP A 175 4.06 -12.04 25.56
CA ASP A 175 5.24 -11.59 24.79
C ASP A 175 5.56 -12.57 23.65
N GLY A 176 5.88 -12.02 22.46
CA GLY A 176 6.22 -12.82 21.27
C GLY A 176 5.12 -13.79 20.86
N TRP A 177 3.88 -13.35 20.90
CA TRP A 177 2.71 -14.19 20.63
C TRP A 177 2.52 -14.52 19.13
N ARG A 178 2.99 -13.64 18.22
CA ARG A 178 2.78 -13.83 16.78
C ARG A 178 3.50 -15.09 16.28
N GLY A 179 2.75 -15.94 15.56
CA GLY A 179 3.27 -17.18 15.00
C GLY A 179 3.38 -18.35 16.00
N VAL A 180 3.03 -18.14 17.28
CA VAL A 180 3.00 -19.18 18.31
C VAL A 180 1.56 -19.52 18.62
N GLN A 181 1.05 -20.64 18.06
CA GLN A 181 -0.35 -21.03 18.13
C GLN A 181 -0.93 -21.00 19.56
N ALA A 182 -0.22 -21.54 20.53
CA ALA A 182 -0.68 -21.56 21.93
C ALA A 182 -0.88 -20.16 22.51
N ARG A 183 -0.02 -19.21 22.15
CA ARG A 183 -0.10 -17.79 22.59
C ARG A 183 -1.17 -17.03 21.83
N GLU A 184 -1.35 -17.31 20.54
CA GLU A 184 -2.42 -16.75 19.72
C GLU A 184 -3.80 -17.18 20.25
N GLN A 185 -3.94 -18.42 20.73
CA GLN A 185 -5.18 -18.92 21.34
C GLN A 185 -5.55 -18.16 22.63
N VAL A 186 -4.60 -17.68 23.41
CA VAL A 186 -4.88 -16.85 24.61
C VAL A 186 -5.61 -15.57 24.18
N ILE A 187 -5.14 -14.91 23.12
CA ILE A 187 -5.76 -13.68 22.63
C ILE A 187 -7.14 -13.98 22.04
N LYS A 188 -7.27 -15.06 21.25
CA LYS A 188 -8.57 -15.46 20.68
C LYS A 188 -9.60 -15.80 21.75
N ALA A 189 -9.19 -16.49 22.82
CA ALA A 189 -10.08 -16.78 23.93
C ALA A 189 -10.55 -15.50 24.66
N ALA A 190 -9.66 -14.53 24.83
CA ALA A 190 -10.02 -13.24 25.40
C ALA A 190 -10.98 -12.45 24.47
N LEU A 191 -10.72 -12.44 23.16
CA LEU A 191 -11.62 -11.85 22.16
C LEU A 191 -13.00 -12.52 22.14
N TYR A 192 -13.06 -13.84 22.31
CA TYR A 192 -14.32 -14.57 22.40
C TYR A 192 -15.15 -14.15 23.60
N GLY A 193 -14.52 -13.82 24.72
CA GLY A 193 -15.21 -13.26 25.88
C GLY A 193 -15.99 -11.97 25.60
N VAL A 194 -15.52 -11.17 24.63
CA VAL A 194 -16.14 -9.90 24.24
C VAL A 194 -17.10 -10.08 23.06
N LEU A 195 -16.66 -10.77 21.99
CA LEU A 195 -17.39 -10.87 20.73
C LEU A 195 -18.44 -11.97 20.70
N GLN A 196 -18.24 -13.07 21.44
CA GLN A 196 -19.11 -14.25 21.52
C GLN A 196 -19.45 -14.89 20.16
N ASP A 197 -18.61 -14.68 19.15
CA ASP A 197 -18.73 -15.19 17.79
C ASP A 197 -17.36 -15.63 17.29
N GLU A 198 -17.18 -16.93 16.96
CA GLU A 198 -15.89 -17.47 16.51
C GLU A 198 -15.44 -16.88 15.16
N ALA A 199 -16.37 -16.64 14.24
CA ALA A 199 -16.04 -16.07 12.94
C ALA A 199 -15.54 -14.63 13.07
N GLU A 200 -16.19 -13.84 13.92
CA GLU A 200 -15.77 -12.48 14.25
C GLU A 200 -14.41 -12.47 14.99
N VAL A 201 -14.19 -13.39 15.92
CA VAL A 201 -12.90 -13.54 16.60
C VAL A 201 -11.77 -13.78 15.60
N GLU A 202 -11.95 -14.73 14.67
CA GLU A 202 -10.93 -15.00 13.65
C GLU A 202 -10.69 -13.79 12.76
N ARG A 203 -11.75 -13.13 12.31
CA ARG A 203 -11.66 -11.94 11.46
C ARG A 203 -10.92 -10.79 12.16
N ILE A 204 -11.31 -10.45 13.36
CA ILE A 204 -10.70 -9.37 14.15
C ILE A 204 -9.27 -9.72 14.58
N PHE A 205 -9.02 -10.99 14.92
CA PHE A 205 -7.68 -11.46 15.27
C PHE A 205 -6.69 -11.27 14.12
N LEU A 206 -7.08 -11.52 12.88
CA LEU A 206 -6.22 -11.29 11.71
C LEU A 206 -5.84 -9.82 11.58
N ILE A 207 -6.76 -8.89 11.83
CA ILE A 207 -6.49 -7.44 11.83
C ILE A 207 -5.51 -7.06 12.95
N ILE A 208 -5.76 -7.55 14.18
CA ILE A 208 -4.89 -7.33 15.34
C ILE A 208 -3.46 -7.83 15.06
N LYS A 209 -3.33 -8.98 14.40
CA LYS A 209 -2.05 -9.57 14.05
C LYS A 209 -1.20 -8.69 13.14
N GLN A 210 -1.82 -7.86 12.32
CA GLN A 210 -1.14 -6.93 11.41
C GLN A 210 -0.76 -5.61 12.08
N GLN A 211 -1.29 -5.31 13.28
CA GLN A 211 -1.00 -4.03 13.96
C GLN A 211 0.36 -4.10 14.67
N PRO A 212 1.28 -3.16 14.42
CA PRO A 212 2.60 -3.16 15.06
C PRO A 212 2.56 -2.86 16.56
N GLU A 213 1.47 -2.29 17.05
CA GLU A 213 1.31 -1.86 18.44
C GLU A 213 0.89 -2.98 19.41
N TYR A 214 0.48 -4.14 18.91
CA TYR A 214 0.11 -5.30 19.73
C TYR A 214 1.20 -6.39 19.84
#